data_0cd9c2c1d0ce68f6ee06f38bb6d03871
#
_entry.id   0cd9c2c1d0ce68f6ee06f38bb6d03871
#
_cell.length_a   1.000
_cell.length_b   1.000
_cell.length_c   1.000
_cell.angle_alpha   90.00
_cell.angle_beta   90.00
_cell.angle_gamma   90.00
#
_symmetry.space_group_name_H-M   'P 1'
#
loop_
_entity.id
_entity.type
_entity.pdbx_description
1 polymer ?
#
loop_
_entity_poly.entity_id
_entity_poly.type
_entity_poly.pdbx_seq_one_letter_code
_entity_poly.pdbx_strand_id
1 'polypeptide(L)'
;MFGKIKYITEGEAHIESKIEPGQDVDLMNSNVVFEAPNQAILGEVEEVNDDTIKIRFLGEFINGRYVSGVIRKPLLSSNIRMINKEELQELMGTYNDKTFKLGQSAIYKDYTVCVNINDLLSNHMAIFGNSGSGKSCGVSRIVQNLFSNPNFIAYNANIFIFDAYGEYKTAFGKINQINPNYSYKFITTNPTDPTDQLLQIPVHL
;
A
#
# COMPACT_ATOMS: atom_id res chain seq x y z
N MET A 1 5.33 -15.24 23.18
CA MET A 1 5.34 -13.91 22.57
C MET A 1 4.20 -13.04 23.10
N PHE A 2 2.93 -13.34 22.83
CA PHE A 2 1.79 -12.59 23.34
C PHE A 2 1.26 -13.19 24.63
N GLY A 3 1.13 -12.35 25.67
CA GLY A 3 0.51 -12.72 26.93
C GLY A 3 -0.97 -12.39 26.99
N LYS A 4 -1.50 -12.15 28.19
CA LYS A 4 -2.90 -11.81 28.39
C LYS A 4 -3.19 -10.35 28.00
N ILE A 5 -4.42 -10.08 27.61
CA ILE A 5 -4.89 -8.72 27.42
C ILE A 5 -4.98 -8.06 28.80
N LYS A 6 -4.23 -6.99 29.01
CA LYS A 6 -4.24 -6.21 30.25
C LYS A 6 -5.48 -5.33 30.32
N TYR A 7 -5.74 -4.56 29.26
CA TYR A 7 -6.92 -3.71 29.09
C TYR A 7 -7.13 -3.35 27.61
N ILE A 8 -8.33 -2.87 27.33
CA ILE A 8 -8.76 -2.46 26.00
C ILE A 8 -9.32 -1.04 26.11
N THR A 9 -8.96 -0.17 25.18
CA THR A 9 -9.53 1.16 25.00
C THR A 9 -10.44 1.21 23.76
N GLU A 10 -10.83 2.39 23.32
CA GLU A 10 -11.69 2.55 22.16
C GLU A 10 -11.03 2.05 20.86
N GLY A 11 -9.73 2.33 20.65
CA GLY A 11 -9.02 2.03 19.41
C GLY A 11 -7.90 1.00 19.53
N GLU A 12 -7.58 0.54 20.76
CA GLU A 12 -6.37 -0.25 20.98
C GLU A 12 -6.50 -1.25 22.12
N ALA A 13 -5.63 -2.26 22.11
CA ALA A 13 -5.44 -3.19 23.21
C ALA A 13 -4.01 -3.12 23.72
N HIS A 14 -3.86 -3.23 25.03
CA HIS A 14 -2.58 -3.40 25.70
C HIS A 14 -2.48 -4.83 26.22
N ILE A 15 -1.46 -5.55 25.77
CA ILE A 15 -1.25 -6.94 26.13
C ILE A 15 0.09 -7.11 26.88
N GLU A 16 0.16 -8.14 27.68
CA GLU A 16 1.40 -8.54 28.33
C GLU A 16 2.43 -8.99 27.30
N SER A 17 3.64 -8.46 27.35
CA SER A 17 4.76 -8.95 26.55
C SER A 17 5.33 -10.23 27.19
N LYS A 18 5.52 -11.26 26.39
CA LYS A 18 6.23 -12.51 26.75
C LYS A 18 7.43 -12.71 25.82
N ILE A 19 8.07 -11.63 25.45
CA ILE A 19 9.32 -11.65 24.71
C ILE A 19 10.45 -11.83 25.71
N GLU A 20 11.24 -12.87 25.55
CA GLU A 20 12.39 -13.10 26.43
C GLU A 20 13.52 -12.12 26.10
N PRO A 21 14.28 -11.62 27.10
CA PRO A 21 15.42 -10.78 26.85
C PRO A 21 16.43 -11.44 25.90
N GLY A 22 16.81 -10.75 24.84
CA GLY A 22 17.70 -11.26 23.79
C GLY A 22 17.02 -11.98 22.63
N GLN A 23 15.71 -12.08 22.61
CA GLN A 23 14.98 -12.46 21.41
C GLN A 23 14.82 -11.23 20.50
N ASP A 24 15.59 -11.20 19.41
CA ASP A 24 15.43 -10.19 18.34
C ASP A 24 14.16 -10.49 17.52
N VAL A 25 12.99 -10.19 18.09
CA VAL A 25 11.71 -10.31 17.38
C VAL A 25 11.27 -8.92 16.98
N ASP A 26 11.36 -8.63 15.69
CA ASP A 26 10.82 -7.40 15.15
C ASP A 26 9.30 -7.55 14.98
N LEU A 27 8.56 -7.04 15.95
CA LEU A 27 7.09 -7.04 15.95
C LEU A 27 6.50 -5.70 15.49
N MET A 28 7.31 -4.65 15.39
CA MET A 28 6.82 -3.32 15.05
C MET A 28 6.14 -3.33 13.68
N ASN A 29 4.96 -2.73 13.62
CA ASN A 29 4.09 -2.67 12.44
C ASN A 29 3.60 -4.04 11.92
N SER A 30 3.88 -5.14 12.63
CA SER A 30 3.33 -6.44 12.25
C SER A 30 1.83 -6.54 12.59
N ASN A 31 1.12 -7.39 11.85
CA ASN A 31 -0.30 -7.59 12.05
C ASN A 31 -0.56 -8.81 12.93
N VAL A 32 -1.50 -8.66 13.85
CA VAL A 32 -1.97 -9.69 14.75
C VAL A 32 -3.47 -9.85 14.69
N VAL A 33 -3.96 -11.02 15.03
CA VAL A 33 -5.40 -11.32 15.06
C VAL A 33 -5.80 -11.71 16.47
N PHE A 34 -6.78 -11.00 17.00
CA PHE A 34 -7.51 -11.37 18.23
C PHE A 34 -8.62 -12.35 17.85
N GLU A 35 -8.43 -13.60 18.18
CA GLU A 35 -9.31 -14.68 17.77
C GLU A 35 -10.17 -15.17 18.94
N ALA A 36 -11.48 -15.19 18.72
CA ALA A 36 -12.46 -15.76 19.63
C ALA A 36 -13.57 -16.45 18.80
N PRO A 37 -14.45 -17.28 19.41
CA PRO A 37 -15.60 -17.81 18.70
C PRO A 37 -16.42 -16.69 18.05
N ASN A 38 -16.60 -16.73 16.73
CA ASN A 38 -17.31 -15.72 15.94
C ASN A 38 -16.69 -14.32 15.91
N GLN A 39 -15.40 -14.19 16.17
CA GLN A 39 -14.71 -12.92 16.09
C GLN A 39 -13.23 -13.12 15.69
N ALA A 40 -12.76 -12.34 14.71
CA ALA A 40 -11.37 -12.27 14.32
C ALA A 40 -11.03 -10.80 14.04
N ILE A 41 -10.47 -10.11 15.03
CA ILE A 41 -10.13 -8.68 14.93
C ILE A 41 -8.68 -8.53 14.57
N LEU A 42 -8.44 -7.79 13.49
CA LEU A 42 -7.11 -7.42 13.03
C LEU A 42 -6.60 -6.21 13.78
N GLY A 43 -5.38 -6.31 14.27
CA GLY A 43 -4.63 -5.20 14.85
C GLY A 43 -3.24 -5.09 14.30
N GLU A 44 -2.61 -3.94 14.52
CA GLU A 44 -1.23 -3.62 14.18
C GLU A 44 -0.45 -3.30 15.44
N VAL A 45 0.72 -3.85 15.57
CA VAL A 45 1.62 -3.58 16.70
C VAL A 45 2.23 -2.18 16.53
N GLU A 46 1.87 -1.25 17.41
CA GLU A 46 2.36 0.14 17.40
C GLU A 46 3.52 0.39 18.34
N GLU A 47 3.57 -0.36 19.46
CA GLU A 47 4.58 -0.15 20.48
C GLU A 47 4.91 -1.49 21.16
N VAL A 48 6.16 -1.70 21.43
CA VAL A 48 6.66 -2.89 22.14
C VAL A 48 7.60 -2.42 23.25
N ASN A 49 7.25 -2.77 24.48
CA ASN A 49 8.05 -2.54 25.69
C ASN A 49 8.33 -3.88 26.38
N ASP A 50 9.20 -3.90 27.36
CA ASP A 50 9.53 -5.12 28.12
C ASP A 50 8.30 -5.82 28.70
N ASP A 51 7.32 -5.04 29.20
CA ASP A 51 6.14 -5.55 29.88
C ASP A 51 4.86 -5.51 29.05
N THR A 52 4.82 -4.72 27.98
CA THR A 52 3.57 -4.41 27.28
C THR A 52 3.78 -4.27 25.78
N ILE A 53 2.85 -4.81 25.02
CA ILE A 53 2.73 -4.59 23.59
C ILE A 53 1.41 -3.85 23.36
N LYS A 54 1.48 -2.70 22.68
CA LYS A 54 0.32 -1.91 22.28
C LYS A 54 -0.08 -2.27 20.87
N ILE A 55 -1.37 -2.57 20.67
CA ILE A 55 -1.91 -3.01 19.39
C ILE A 55 -3.10 -2.11 19.05
N ARG A 56 -3.01 -1.41 17.92
CA ARG A 56 -4.11 -0.62 17.37
C ARG A 56 -5.04 -1.50 16.54
N PHE A 57 -6.35 -1.35 16.70
CA PHE A 57 -7.32 -2.06 15.89
C PHE A 57 -7.44 -1.46 14.49
N LEU A 58 -7.46 -2.31 13.48
CA LEU A 58 -7.60 -1.92 12.08
C LEU A 58 -8.97 -2.28 11.50
N GLY A 59 -9.46 -3.48 11.80
CA GLY A 59 -10.69 -4.01 11.26
C GLY A 59 -10.97 -5.43 11.76
N GLU A 60 -11.85 -6.13 11.09
CA GLU A 60 -12.18 -7.50 11.41
C GLU A 60 -12.29 -8.38 10.16
N PHE A 61 -12.06 -9.68 10.34
CA PHE A 61 -12.33 -10.67 9.30
C PHE A 61 -13.73 -11.25 9.51
N ILE A 62 -14.61 -11.02 8.54
CA ILE A 62 -15.98 -11.55 8.52
C ILE A 62 -16.08 -12.53 7.35
N ASN A 63 -16.34 -13.81 7.66
CA ASN A 63 -16.37 -14.87 6.64
C ASN A 63 -15.12 -14.91 5.75
N GLY A 64 -13.94 -14.67 6.33
CA GLY A 64 -12.65 -14.66 5.65
C GLY A 64 -12.36 -13.40 4.83
N ARG A 65 -13.22 -12.38 4.84
CA ARG A 65 -13.00 -11.09 4.18
C ARG A 65 -12.68 -10.00 5.17
N TYR A 66 -11.72 -9.18 4.85
CA TYR A 66 -11.35 -8.04 5.66
C TYR A 66 -12.37 -6.90 5.51
N VAL A 67 -12.82 -6.39 6.65
CA VAL A 67 -13.70 -5.23 6.76
C VAL A 67 -13.01 -4.21 7.66
N SER A 68 -12.82 -3.00 7.17
CA SER A 68 -12.18 -1.92 7.92
C SER A 68 -13.07 -1.41 9.06
N GLY A 69 -12.43 -1.08 10.18
CA GLY A 69 -13.12 -0.63 11.40
C GLY A 69 -13.53 -1.77 12.30
N VAL A 70 -13.70 -1.46 13.60
CA VAL A 70 -14.04 -2.43 14.64
C VAL A 70 -15.25 -1.93 15.42
N ILE A 71 -16.38 -2.60 15.24
CA ILE A 71 -17.62 -2.27 15.97
C ILE A 71 -17.61 -2.92 17.35
N ARG A 72 -17.23 -4.19 17.42
CA ARG A 72 -17.17 -4.96 18.67
C ARG A 72 -15.72 -5.19 19.07
N LYS A 73 -15.36 -4.76 20.28
CA LYS A 73 -14.02 -4.95 20.82
C LYS A 73 -13.69 -6.44 21.01
N PRO A 74 -12.39 -6.83 20.96
CA PRO A 74 -12.01 -8.19 21.28
C PRO A 74 -12.39 -8.56 22.73
N LEU A 75 -12.68 -9.83 22.94
CA LEU A 75 -12.90 -10.35 24.30
C LEU A 75 -11.55 -10.39 25.03
N LEU A 76 -11.56 -10.13 26.34
CA LEU A 76 -10.36 -10.27 27.18
C LEU A 76 -9.77 -11.70 27.16
N SER A 77 -10.59 -12.67 26.80
CA SER A 77 -10.19 -14.08 26.64
C SER A 77 -9.75 -14.45 25.23
N SER A 78 -9.72 -13.48 24.30
CA SER A 78 -9.30 -13.75 22.92
C SER A 78 -7.87 -14.30 22.88
N ASN A 79 -7.64 -15.29 22.04
CA ASN A 79 -6.30 -15.72 21.68
C ASN A 79 -5.66 -14.70 20.74
N ILE A 80 -4.37 -14.42 20.93
CA ILE A 80 -3.64 -13.46 20.10
C ILE A 80 -2.58 -14.22 19.33
N ARG A 81 -2.66 -14.11 18.00
CA ARG A 81 -1.69 -14.75 17.10
C ARG A 81 -1.25 -13.80 15.99
N MET A 82 -0.14 -14.11 15.36
CA MET A 82 0.25 -13.43 14.12
C MET A 82 -0.79 -13.69 13.02
N ILE A 83 -0.93 -12.74 12.12
CA ILE A 83 -1.72 -12.91 10.89
C ILE A 83 -1.23 -14.13 10.11
N ASN A 84 -2.13 -14.92 9.55
CA ASN A 84 -1.77 -16.06 8.73
C ASN A 84 -1.65 -15.66 7.24
N LYS A 85 -1.24 -16.60 6.39
CA LYS A 85 -0.98 -16.33 4.98
C LYS A 85 -2.25 -15.96 4.21
N GLU A 86 -3.34 -16.61 4.49
CA GLU A 86 -4.65 -16.38 3.84
C GLU A 86 -5.21 -15.00 4.20
N GLU A 87 -5.15 -14.63 5.45
CA GLU A 87 -5.53 -13.31 5.95
C GLU A 87 -4.62 -12.21 5.39
N LEU A 88 -3.32 -12.48 5.28
CA LEU A 88 -2.37 -11.55 4.69
C LEU A 88 -2.64 -11.35 3.18
N GLN A 89 -3.04 -12.40 2.47
CA GLN A 89 -3.46 -12.34 1.08
C GLN A 89 -4.72 -11.50 0.89
N GLU A 90 -5.68 -11.63 1.79
CA GLU A 90 -6.89 -10.79 1.77
C GLU A 90 -6.56 -9.32 2.03
N LEU A 91 -5.64 -9.04 2.97
CA LEU A 91 -5.25 -7.68 3.34
C LEU A 91 -4.40 -6.98 2.27
N MET A 92 -3.44 -7.69 1.70
CA MET A 92 -2.43 -7.13 0.77
C MET A 92 -2.70 -7.43 -0.71
N GLY A 93 -3.78 -8.14 -1.00
CA GLY A 93 -4.17 -8.56 -2.33
C GLY A 93 -3.34 -9.73 -2.88
N THR A 94 -3.84 -10.32 -3.94
CA THR A 94 -3.16 -11.37 -4.71
C THR A 94 -2.98 -10.92 -6.15
N TYR A 95 -1.88 -11.36 -6.77
CA TYR A 95 -1.62 -11.06 -8.17
C TYR A 95 -2.58 -11.85 -9.08
N ASN A 96 -3.32 -11.13 -9.93
CA ASN A 96 -4.20 -11.68 -10.96
C ASN A 96 -4.31 -10.68 -12.14
N ASP A 97 -5.17 -10.96 -13.09
CA ASP A 97 -5.40 -10.14 -14.29
C ASP A 97 -6.02 -8.74 -14.02
N LYS A 98 -6.60 -8.53 -12.84
CA LYS A 98 -7.21 -7.25 -12.40
C LYS A 98 -6.32 -6.47 -11.43
N THR A 99 -5.19 -7.04 -11.05
CA THR A 99 -4.27 -6.41 -10.09
C THR A 99 -2.89 -6.19 -10.71
N PHE A 100 -2.16 -5.23 -10.19
CA PHE A 100 -0.75 -5.08 -10.51
C PHE A 100 0.10 -5.07 -9.24
N LYS A 101 1.37 -5.42 -9.41
CA LYS A 101 2.35 -5.42 -8.31
C LYS A 101 2.73 -3.98 -7.98
N LEU A 102 2.40 -3.54 -6.77
CA LEU A 102 2.81 -2.23 -6.26
C LEU A 102 4.27 -2.24 -5.82
N GLY A 103 4.65 -3.24 -5.04
CA GLY A 103 6.00 -3.40 -4.51
C GLY A 103 6.07 -4.58 -3.53
N GLN A 104 7.22 -4.76 -2.88
CA GLN A 104 7.37 -5.74 -1.80
C GLN A 104 7.08 -5.08 -0.46
N SER A 105 6.46 -5.83 0.45
CA SER A 105 6.23 -5.37 1.81
C SER A 105 7.55 -5.23 2.56
N ALA A 106 7.72 -4.13 3.28
CA ALA A 106 8.87 -3.93 4.14
C ALA A 106 8.83 -4.83 5.40
N ILE A 107 7.61 -5.18 5.84
CA ILE A 107 7.38 -5.97 7.06
C ILE A 107 7.40 -7.47 6.74
N TYR A 108 6.71 -7.86 5.66
CA TYR A 108 6.61 -9.25 5.21
C TYR A 108 7.50 -9.45 3.97
N LYS A 109 8.80 -9.69 4.20
CA LYS A 109 9.88 -9.61 3.19
C LYS A 109 9.62 -10.36 1.88
N ASP A 110 8.91 -11.49 1.92
CA ASP A 110 8.62 -12.31 0.73
C ASP A 110 7.22 -12.04 0.14
N TYR A 111 6.55 -10.98 0.63
CA TYR A 111 5.20 -10.68 0.21
C TYR A 111 5.14 -9.51 -0.77
N THR A 112 4.58 -9.76 -1.94
CA THR A 112 4.32 -8.71 -2.94
C THR A 112 2.94 -8.12 -2.71
N VAL A 113 2.89 -6.82 -2.45
CA VAL A 113 1.64 -6.07 -2.35
C VAL A 113 1.05 -5.88 -3.73
N CYS A 114 -0.20 -6.30 -3.90
CA CYS A 114 -0.96 -6.16 -5.14
C CYS A 114 -2.17 -5.27 -4.92
N VAL A 115 -2.45 -4.40 -5.88
CA VAL A 115 -3.61 -3.51 -5.84
C VAL A 115 -4.47 -3.70 -7.07
N ASN A 116 -5.77 -3.57 -6.89
CA ASN A 116 -6.71 -3.59 -8.00
C ASN A 116 -6.50 -2.34 -8.85
N ILE A 117 -6.34 -2.54 -10.15
CA ILE A 117 -6.05 -1.48 -11.11
C ILE A 117 -7.19 -0.46 -11.17
N ASN A 118 -8.43 -0.92 -11.24
CA ASN A 118 -9.59 -0.04 -11.32
C ASN A 118 -9.77 0.76 -10.04
N ASP A 119 -9.63 0.12 -8.88
CA ASP A 119 -9.79 0.81 -7.59
C ASP A 119 -8.74 1.90 -7.40
N LEU A 120 -7.51 1.66 -7.86
CA LEU A 120 -6.44 2.65 -7.77
C LEU A 120 -6.64 3.82 -8.75
N LEU A 121 -7.02 3.53 -10.01
CA LEU A 121 -7.07 4.54 -11.08
C LEU A 121 -8.42 5.25 -11.20
N SER A 122 -9.50 4.65 -10.68
CA SER A 122 -10.84 5.26 -10.73
C SER A 122 -11.14 6.14 -9.51
N ASN A 123 -10.32 6.07 -8.48
CA ASN A 123 -10.50 6.83 -7.23
C ASN A 123 -9.39 7.88 -7.06
N HIS A 124 -9.61 8.78 -6.11
CA HIS A 124 -8.62 9.77 -5.73
C HIS A 124 -7.53 9.14 -4.87
N MET A 125 -6.29 9.42 -5.20
CA MET A 125 -5.11 9.01 -4.42
C MET A 125 -4.26 10.23 -4.11
N ALA A 126 -3.72 10.30 -2.90
CA ALA A 126 -2.78 11.33 -2.50
C ALA A 126 -1.51 10.68 -1.91
N ILE A 127 -0.35 11.15 -2.33
CA ILE A 127 0.95 10.71 -1.84
C ILE A 127 1.61 11.87 -1.11
N PHE A 128 1.75 11.73 0.20
CA PHE A 128 2.36 12.74 1.06
C PHE A 128 3.78 12.34 1.47
N GLY A 129 4.61 13.34 1.66
CA GLY A 129 5.97 13.14 2.16
C GLY A 129 6.79 14.42 2.04
N ASN A 130 7.86 14.52 2.80
CA ASN A 130 8.79 15.65 2.75
C ASN A 130 9.60 15.65 1.44
N SER A 131 10.32 16.73 1.17
CA SER A 131 11.29 16.80 0.07
C SER A 131 12.32 15.67 0.23
N GLY A 132 12.63 14.96 -0.85
CA GLY A 132 13.57 13.84 -0.83
C GLY A 132 13.01 12.50 -0.30
N SER A 133 11.74 12.42 0.12
CA SER A 133 11.12 11.18 0.62
C SER A 133 10.78 10.16 -0.47
N GLY A 134 11.02 10.46 -1.75
CA GLY A 134 10.77 9.55 -2.86
C GLY A 134 9.37 9.60 -3.45
N LYS A 135 8.56 10.65 -3.19
CA LYS A 135 7.19 10.78 -3.74
C LYS A 135 7.14 10.60 -5.26
N SER A 136 7.93 11.37 -6.00
CA SER A 136 7.97 11.32 -7.47
C SER A 136 8.50 9.99 -7.98
N CYS A 137 9.47 9.39 -7.28
CA CYS A 137 9.94 8.04 -7.57
C CYS A 137 8.84 7.00 -7.36
N GLY A 138 8.05 7.14 -6.29
CA GLY A 138 6.90 6.27 -6.00
C GLY A 138 5.84 6.35 -7.09
N VAL A 139 5.43 7.56 -7.47
CA VAL A 139 4.48 7.79 -8.59
C VAL A 139 5.03 7.20 -9.89
N SER A 140 6.28 7.50 -10.23
CA SER A 140 6.93 6.96 -11.43
C SER A 140 6.90 5.43 -11.43
N ARG A 141 7.19 4.80 -10.29
CA ARG A 141 7.22 3.34 -10.17
C ARG A 141 5.84 2.72 -10.32
N ILE A 142 4.80 3.33 -9.75
CA ILE A 142 3.40 2.89 -9.93
C ILE A 142 3.04 2.89 -11.41
N VAL A 143 3.28 3.99 -12.10
CA VAL A 143 2.98 4.13 -13.54
C VAL A 143 3.83 3.16 -14.38
N GLN A 144 5.12 3.03 -14.10
CA GLN A 144 5.99 2.07 -14.80
C GLN A 144 5.53 0.63 -14.59
N ASN A 145 5.14 0.23 -13.38
CA ASN A 145 4.64 -1.11 -13.10
C ASN A 145 3.33 -1.39 -13.84
N LEU A 146 2.46 -0.41 -13.96
CA LEU A 146 1.23 -0.51 -14.73
C LEU A 146 1.52 -0.81 -16.21
N PHE A 147 2.44 -0.08 -16.82
CA PHE A 147 2.80 -0.24 -18.24
C PHE A 147 3.72 -1.43 -18.51
N SER A 148 4.45 -1.91 -17.52
CA SER A 148 5.34 -3.08 -17.66
C SER A 148 4.58 -4.41 -17.71
N ASN A 149 3.29 -4.43 -17.38
CA ASN A 149 2.49 -5.65 -17.45
C ASN A 149 2.04 -5.89 -18.91
N PRO A 150 2.57 -6.91 -19.62
CA PRO A 150 2.23 -7.16 -21.02
C PRO A 150 0.77 -7.60 -21.22
N ASN A 151 0.12 -8.08 -20.18
CA ASN A 151 -1.28 -8.50 -20.20
C ASN A 151 -2.23 -7.36 -19.88
N PHE A 152 -1.70 -6.22 -19.43
CA PHE A 152 -2.51 -5.04 -19.16
C PHE A 152 -2.58 -4.17 -20.41
N ILE A 153 -3.73 -4.15 -21.06
CA ILE A 153 -4.04 -3.21 -22.14
C ILE A 153 -5.14 -2.29 -21.62
N ALA A 154 -4.76 -1.05 -21.34
CA ALA A 154 -5.72 -0.02 -20.97
C ALA A 154 -6.47 0.46 -22.23
N TYR A 155 -7.57 -0.19 -22.56
CA TYR A 155 -8.43 0.26 -23.65
C TYR A 155 -9.03 1.62 -23.30
N ASN A 156 -8.80 2.63 -24.16
CA ASN A 156 -9.33 3.98 -24.02
C ASN A 156 -8.91 4.73 -22.73
N ALA A 157 -7.78 4.38 -22.13
CA ALA A 157 -7.24 5.13 -21.00
C ALA A 157 -6.18 6.14 -21.48
N ASN A 158 -6.29 7.38 -21.01
CA ASN A 158 -5.27 8.39 -21.17
C ASN A 158 -4.82 8.86 -19.80
N ILE A 159 -3.51 8.91 -19.58
CA ILE A 159 -2.90 9.41 -18.35
C ILE A 159 -2.26 10.75 -18.66
N PHE A 160 -2.73 11.81 -17.99
CA PHE A 160 -2.17 13.14 -18.08
C PHE A 160 -1.38 13.43 -16.80
N ILE A 161 -0.11 13.79 -16.95
CA ILE A 161 0.76 14.14 -15.82
C ILE A 161 1.13 15.61 -15.94
N PHE A 162 0.70 16.40 -14.97
CA PHE A 162 1.08 17.81 -14.84
C PHE A 162 2.34 17.89 -13.97
N ASP A 163 3.47 18.11 -14.64
CA ASP A 163 4.79 18.04 -14.02
C ASP A 163 5.37 19.44 -13.82
N ALA A 164 5.19 19.99 -12.64
CA ALA A 164 5.67 21.36 -12.35
C ALA A 164 7.20 21.47 -12.24
N TYR A 165 7.90 20.36 -11.99
CA TYR A 165 9.34 20.35 -11.72
C TYR A 165 10.17 19.62 -12.78
N GLY A 166 9.54 19.03 -13.80
CA GLY A 166 10.24 18.32 -14.87
C GLY A 166 10.84 16.96 -14.47
N GLU A 167 10.27 16.32 -13.43
CA GLU A 167 10.82 15.07 -12.88
C GLU A 167 10.46 13.81 -13.68
N TYR A 168 9.35 13.85 -14.44
CA TYR A 168 8.78 12.67 -15.07
C TYR A 168 9.22 12.41 -16.52
N LYS A 169 9.79 13.40 -17.21
CA LYS A 169 10.28 13.22 -18.59
C LYS A 169 11.22 12.02 -18.71
N THR A 170 12.21 11.94 -17.83
CA THR A 170 13.19 10.86 -17.82
C THR A 170 12.57 9.51 -17.42
N ALA A 171 11.61 9.53 -16.49
CA ALA A 171 10.97 8.32 -15.99
C ALA A 171 10.12 7.62 -17.07
N PHE A 172 9.49 8.37 -17.97
CA PHE A 172 8.53 7.83 -18.94
C PHE A 172 9.00 7.89 -20.41
N GLY A 173 10.07 8.59 -20.71
CA GLY A 173 10.54 8.79 -22.10
C GLY A 173 10.85 7.51 -22.88
N LYS A 174 11.02 6.37 -22.21
CA LYS A 174 11.26 5.06 -22.83
C LYS A 174 10.10 4.08 -22.70
N ILE A 175 8.91 4.53 -22.30
CA ILE A 175 7.79 3.64 -21.99
C ILE A 175 7.31 2.86 -23.23
N ASN A 176 7.35 3.45 -24.41
CA ASN A 176 7.02 2.80 -25.68
C ASN A 176 8.03 1.73 -26.10
N GLN A 177 9.26 1.75 -25.57
CA GLN A 177 10.24 0.68 -25.77
C GLN A 177 9.95 -0.52 -24.86
N ILE A 178 9.35 -0.28 -23.69
CA ILE A 178 8.96 -1.32 -22.74
C ILE A 178 7.66 -2.00 -23.21
N ASN A 179 6.68 -1.21 -23.66
CA ASN A 179 5.43 -1.71 -24.18
C ASN A 179 5.00 -0.88 -25.42
N PRO A 180 5.13 -1.44 -26.63
CA PRO A 180 4.79 -0.75 -27.88
C PRO A 180 3.32 -0.36 -28.03
N ASN A 181 2.42 -0.91 -27.24
CA ASN A 181 0.99 -0.58 -27.24
C ASN A 181 0.71 0.81 -26.66
N TYR A 182 1.71 1.44 -26.02
CA TYR A 182 1.58 2.76 -25.42
C TYR A 182 2.39 3.80 -26.17
N SER A 183 1.85 5.01 -26.24
CA SER A 183 2.56 6.20 -26.75
C SER A 183 2.81 7.17 -25.62
N TYR A 184 3.98 7.76 -25.60
CA TYR A 184 4.36 8.83 -24.68
C TYR A 184 4.55 10.12 -25.46
N LYS A 185 3.97 11.21 -24.97
CA LYS A 185 4.15 12.56 -25.50
C LYS A 185 4.59 13.49 -24.38
N PHE A 186 5.70 14.15 -24.55
CA PHE A 186 6.14 15.21 -23.66
C PHE A 186 5.76 16.56 -24.27
N ILE A 187 4.93 17.31 -23.56
CA ILE A 187 4.43 18.61 -23.99
C ILE A 187 4.98 19.66 -23.03
N THR A 188 5.64 20.69 -23.55
CA THR A 188 6.31 21.70 -22.74
C THR A 188 6.13 23.09 -23.36
N THR A 189 6.22 24.12 -22.52
CA THR A 189 6.25 25.53 -22.96
C THR A 189 7.66 25.96 -23.44
N ASN A 190 8.71 25.16 -23.12
CA ASN A 190 10.07 25.43 -23.52
C ASN A 190 10.74 24.15 -24.02
N PRO A 191 10.53 23.75 -25.29
CA PRO A 191 11.10 22.54 -25.84
C PRO A 191 12.65 22.65 -25.93
N THR A 192 13.30 21.61 -25.42
CA THR A 192 14.79 21.49 -25.43
C THR A 192 15.27 20.37 -26.34
N ASP A 193 14.41 19.42 -26.65
CA ASP A 193 14.70 18.29 -27.53
C ASP A 193 13.84 18.32 -28.80
N PRO A 194 14.31 17.78 -29.94
CA PRO A 194 13.53 17.72 -31.17
C PRO A 194 12.22 16.92 -31.06
N THR A 195 12.11 16.04 -30.06
CA THR A 195 10.94 15.20 -29.78
C THR A 195 9.93 15.88 -28.87
N ASP A 196 10.29 17.01 -28.27
CA ASP A 196 9.40 17.77 -27.39
C ASP A 196 8.31 18.45 -28.22
N GLN A 197 7.08 18.43 -27.69
CA GLN A 197 5.96 19.14 -28.31
C GLN A 197 5.71 20.47 -27.58
N LEU A 198 5.65 21.56 -28.36
CA LEU A 198 5.37 22.87 -27.80
C LEU A 198 3.89 22.98 -27.39
N LEU A 199 3.66 23.33 -26.12
CA LEU A 199 2.31 23.70 -25.64
C LEU A 199 1.99 25.13 -26.09
N GLN A 200 1.01 25.24 -26.96
CA GLN A 200 0.45 26.54 -27.37
C GLN A 200 -0.82 26.79 -26.57
N ILE A 201 -0.81 27.79 -25.69
CA ILE A 201 -1.99 28.23 -24.96
C ILE A 201 -2.54 29.43 -25.73
N PRO A 202 -3.75 29.34 -26.31
CA PRO A 202 -4.37 30.49 -26.96
C PRO A 202 -4.70 31.53 -25.89
N VAL A 203 -4.09 32.71 -25.98
CA VAL A 203 -4.44 33.87 -25.14
C VAL A 203 -5.46 34.67 -25.90
N HIS A 204 -6.69 34.62 -25.45
CA HIS A 204 -7.71 35.57 -25.92
C HIS A 204 -7.50 36.89 -25.13
N LEU A 205 -7.01 37.91 -25.83
CA LEU A 205 -6.99 39.29 -25.35
C LEU A 205 -8.36 39.91 -25.46
#